data_2d6df04758e8d043ecd3a2944ab4e700
#
_entry.id   2d6df04758e8d043ecd3a2944ab4e700
#
_cell.length_a   1.000
_cell.length_b   1.000
_cell.length_c   1.000
_cell.angle_alpha   90.00
_cell.angle_beta   90.00
_cell.angle_gamma   90.00
#
_symmetry.space_group_name_H-M   'P 1'
#
loop_
_entity.id
_entity.type
_entity.pdbx_description
1 polymer ?
#
loop_
_entity_poly.entity_id
_entity_poly.type
_entity_poly.pdbx_seq_one_letter_code
_entity_poly.pdbx_strand_id
1 'polypeptide(L)'
;MAQHFDYIAIGGGSGGIASANRAAMYGKKVALIEAKELGGTCVNVGCVPKKAMWYAGQIADALKYGADYGFDTTLNHFSWAKLVESRQAYIGRIHQSYQNVLGKNQITVIKGFARFVDSHTVEVNGEHYSADHILIATGGRPEVPTIPGAELGIDSDGFFDLQSQPKRVAVVGAGYIAVEIAGVMQALGSETHLVVRKHAPLRNFDPMIHETLVEIMAQEGPKLHTHAIPKAVIKNADDSLTLQLEDGRHLTVDCLIWAIGREPATDNLNLAATGITLDEKGFIPTDKFQNTAVANLYAVGDNTGRIQLTPVAVAAGRRLSERLFNNKPGEHLNYDLVPTVVFSHPPIGTIGLTEPEAVAEYGEDQVKVYRSQFTAMYSALTQHRQPTRMKLVCVGPEEKVVGLHGIGFAMDEILQGFGVAMKMGATKADFDNCVAIHPTSAEEFVTMR
;
A
#
# COMPACT_ATOMS: atom_id res chain seq x y z
N MET A 1 -12.27 -39.01 -5.51
CA MET A 1 -11.99 -38.35 -6.82
C MET A 1 -11.96 -36.87 -6.58
N ALA A 2 -10.98 -36.16 -7.15
CA ALA A 2 -10.87 -34.70 -7.01
C ALA A 2 -12.11 -34.00 -7.62
N GLN A 3 -12.65 -32.99 -6.96
CA GLN A 3 -13.67 -32.12 -7.55
C GLN A 3 -12.99 -31.22 -8.58
N HIS A 4 -13.52 -31.22 -9.82
CA HIS A 4 -12.93 -30.47 -10.93
C HIS A 4 -13.61 -29.12 -11.16
N PHE A 5 -12.81 -28.10 -11.50
CA PHE A 5 -13.21 -26.73 -11.85
C PHE A 5 -12.56 -26.29 -13.18
N ASP A 6 -13.12 -25.29 -13.84
CA ASP A 6 -12.43 -24.64 -14.97
C ASP A 6 -11.30 -23.74 -14.46
N TYR A 7 -11.51 -23.14 -13.28
CA TYR A 7 -10.59 -22.17 -12.70
C TYR A 7 -10.56 -22.24 -11.17
N ILE A 8 -9.35 -22.32 -10.60
CA ILE A 8 -9.13 -22.18 -9.15
C ILE A 8 -8.27 -20.93 -8.91
N ALA A 9 -8.72 -20.05 -7.99
CA ALA A 9 -7.89 -18.98 -7.44
C ALA A 9 -7.48 -19.32 -6.00
N ILE A 10 -6.17 -19.37 -5.72
CA ILE A 10 -5.60 -19.59 -4.40
C ILE A 10 -5.28 -18.25 -3.77
N GLY A 11 -6.02 -17.87 -2.74
CA GLY A 11 -5.97 -16.59 -2.04
C GLY A 11 -7.20 -15.73 -2.36
N GLY A 12 -8.02 -15.50 -1.34
CA GLY A 12 -9.21 -14.65 -1.37
C GLY A 12 -8.92 -13.17 -1.12
N GLY A 13 -7.73 -12.71 -1.50
CA GLY A 13 -7.36 -11.30 -1.53
C GLY A 13 -7.82 -10.60 -2.80
N SER A 14 -7.37 -9.36 -2.99
CA SER A 14 -7.83 -8.46 -4.06
C SER A 14 -7.68 -9.05 -5.46
N GLY A 15 -6.52 -9.66 -5.76
CA GLY A 15 -6.25 -10.26 -7.07
C GLY A 15 -7.07 -11.51 -7.33
N GLY A 16 -7.15 -12.43 -6.34
CA GLY A 16 -7.88 -13.68 -6.45
C GLY A 16 -9.38 -13.46 -6.59
N ILE A 17 -9.99 -12.64 -5.72
CA ILE A 17 -11.43 -12.31 -5.80
C ILE A 17 -11.76 -11.64 -7.13
N ALA A 18 -10.95 -10.68 -7.58
CA ALA A 18 -11.20 -9.97 -8.83
C ALA A 18 -11.14 -10.89 -10.06
N SER A 19 -10.16 -11.80 -10.08
CA SER A 19 -10.00 -12.77 -11.15
C SER A 19 -11.10 -13.83 -11.13
N ALA A 20 -11.41 -14.40 -9.96
CA ALA A 20 -12.47 -15.41 -9.79
C ALA A 20 -13.84 -14.89 -10.25
N ASN A 21 -14.23 -13.70 -9.78
CA ASN A 21 -15.48 -13.07 -10.21
C ASN A 21 -15.52 -12.85 -11.73
N ARG A 22 -14.41 -12.40 -12.31
CA ARG A 22 -14.34 -12.17 -13.76
C ARG A 22 -14.46 -13.48 -14.55
N ALA A 23 -13.82 -14.56 -14.13
CA ALA A 23 -13.94 -15.87 -14.74
C ALA A 23 -15.38 -16.41 -14.66
N ALA A 24 -16.02 -16.30 -13.49
CA ALA A 24 -17.41 -16.72 -13.27
C ALA A 24 -18.41 -15.97 -14.17
N MET A 25 -18.19 -14.65 -14.42
CA MET A 25 -19.00 -13.85 -15.35
C MET A 25 -18.96 -14.39 -16.79
N TYR A 26 -17.94 -15.16 -17.16
CA TYR A 26 -17.85 -15.86 -18.45
C TYR A 26 -18.35 -17.31 -18.40
N GLY A 27 -19.16 -17.64 -17.39
CA GLY A 27 -19.82 -18.94 -17.25
C GLY A 27 -18.88 -20.07 -16.82
N LYS A 28 -17.70 -19.75 -16.26
CA LYS A 28 -16.76 -20.77 -15.79
C LYS A 28 -17.13 -21.27 -14.39
N LYS A 29 -16.90 -22.56 -14.16
CA LYS A 29 -17.02 -23.18 -12.84
C LYS A 29 -15.76 -22.84 -12.03
N VAL A 30 -15.91 -21.98 -11.02
CA VAL A 30 -14.80 -21.37 -10.30
C VAL A 30 -14.78 -21.78 -8.83
N ALA A 31 -13.58 -22.11 -8.31
CA ALA A 31 -13.32 -22.18 -6.87
C ALA A 31 -12.38 -21.05 -6.43
N LEU A 32 -12.62 -20.52 -5.24
CA LEU A 32 -11.77 -19.58 -4.53
C LEU A 32 -11.35 -20.20 -3.19
N ILE A 33 -10.05 -20.43 -3.01
CA ILE A 33 -9.50 -21.01 -1.79
C ILE A 33 -8.96 -19.88 -0.91
N GLU A 34 -9.43 -19.79 0.35
CA GLU A 34 -8.97 -18.77 1.30
C GLU A 34 -8.75 -19.37 2.69
N ALA A 35 -7.57 -19.17 3.24
CA ALA A 35 -7.21 -19.71 4.55
C ALA A 35 -7.69 -18.85 5.73
N LYS A 36 -7.77 -17.53 5.51
CA LYS A 36 -8.14 -16.52 6.52
C LYS A 36 -9.49 -15.88 6.15
N GLU A 37 -9.57 -14.58 6.25
CA GLU A 37 -10.78 -13.82 5.92
C GLU A 37 -10.74 -13.28 4.47
N LEU A 38 -11.89 -13.26 3.81
CA LEU A 38 -12.03 -12.69 2.47
C LEU A 38 -11.60 -11.22 2.44
N GLY A 39 -11.02 -10.81 1.30
CA GLY A 39 -10.49 -9.46 1.11
C GLY A 39 -8.99 -9.33 1.32
N GLY A 40 -8.36 -10.35 1.95
CA GLY A 40 -6.92 -10.42 2.18
C GLY A 40 -6.38 -9.23 3.00
N THR A 41 -5.09 -8.92 2.84
CA THR A 41 -4.42 -7.82 3.56
C THR A 41 -5.16 -6.49 3.41
N CYS A 42 -5.57 -6.13 2.21
CA CYS A 42 -6.20 -4.82 1.94
C CYS A 42 -7.41 -4.53 2.83
N VAL A 43 -8.32 -5.49 2.96
CA VAL A 43 -9.57 -5.30 3.71
C VAL A 43 -9.39 -5.49 5.20
N ASN A 44 -8.56 -6.45 5.60
CA ASN A 44 -8.50 -6.90 6.99
C ASN A 44 -7.43 -6.16 7.82
N VAL A 45 -6.22 -6.00 7.26
CA VAL A 45 -5.03 -5.48 7.95
C VAL A 45 -4.19 -4.56 7.05
N GLY A 46 -4.83 -3.74 6.22
CA GLY A 46 -4.14 -2.90 5.25
C GLY A 46 -4.91 -1.64 4.88
N CYS A 47 -5.17 -1.46 3.59
CA CYS A 47 -5.69 -0.21 3.01
C CYS A 47 -6.96 0.30 3.69
N VAL A 48 -7.94 -0.58 3.90
CA VAL A 48 -9.27 -0.21 4.44
C VAL A 48 -9.17 0.24 5.90
N PRO A 49 -8.68 -0.59 6.85
CA PRO A 49 -8.56 -0.16 8.24
C PRO A 49 -7.58 1.00 8.40
N LYS A 50 -6.50 1.05 7.62
CA LYS A 50 -5.51 2.12 7.66
C LYS A 50 -6.13 3.46 7.25
N LYS A 51 -6.87 3.53 6.11
CA LYS A 51 -7.48 4.79 5.68
C LYS A 51 -8.56 5.25 6.64
N ALA A 52 -9.31 4.34 7.26
CA ALA A 52 -10.26 4.68 8.31
C ALA A 52 -9.58 5.35 9.52
N MET A 53 -8.43 4.81 9.95
CA MET A 53 -7.64 5.39 11.05
C MET A 53 -6.94 6.70 10.64
N TRP A 54 -6.49 6.81 9.40
CA TRP A 54 -5.94 8.05 8.85
C TRP A 54 -6.97 9.19 8.87
N TYR A 55 -8.24 8.92 8.49
CA TYR A 55 -9.32 9.91 8.62
C TYR A 55 -9.58 10.32 10.08
N ALA A 56 -9.42 9.40 11.04
CA ALA A 56 -9.49 9.78 12.46
C ALA A 56 -8.38 10.78 12.82
N GLY A 57 -7.16 10.59 12.30
CA GLY A 57 -6.06 11.55 12.40
C GLY A 57 -6.40 12.91 11.78
N GLN A 58 -6.99 12.92 10.57
CA GLN A 58 -7.43 14.16 9.92
C GLN A 58 -8.48 14.92 10.74
N ILE A 59 -9.40 14.20 11.38
CA ILE A 59 -10.39 14.79 12.29
C ILE A 59 -9.72 15.37 13.53
N ALA A 60 -8.73 14.67 14.11
CA ALA A 60 -7.97 15.17 15.26
C ALA A 60 -7.22 16.46 14.92
N ASP A 61 -6.58 16.54 13.75
CA ASP A 61 -5.92 17.75 13.26
C ASP A 61 -6.93 18.89 13.03
N ALA A 62 -8.08 18.62 12.43
CA ALA A 62 -9.13 19.62 12.22
C ALA A 62 -9.65 20.19 13.56
N LEU A 63 -9.81 19.35 14.58
CA LEU A 63 -10.18 19.81 15.94
C LEU A 63 -9.09 20.65 16.58
N LYS A 64 -7.81 20.24 16.40
CA LYS A 64 -6.65 20.97 16.93
C LYS A 64 -6.54 22.39 16.37
N TYR A 65 -6.78 22.54 15.06
CA TYR A 65 -6.62 23.83 14.36
C TYR A 65 -7.94 24.58 14.18
N GLY A 66 -9.06 24.05 14.64
CA GLY A 66 -10.39 24.65 14.50
C GLY A 66 -10.51 26.03 15.16
N ALA A 67 -9.74 26.32 16.20
CA ALA A 67 -9.74 27.63 16.87
C ALA A 67 -9.33 28.78 15.91
N ASP A 68 -8.40 28.54 15.00
CA ASP A 68 -7.97 29.53 14.00
C ASP A 68 -9.07 29.84 12.97
N TYR A 69 -10.07 28.95 12.82
CA TYR A 69 -11.28 29.14 12.04
C TYR A 69 -12.47 29.69 12.85
N GLY A 70 -12.25 30.02 14.13
CA GLY A 70 -13.29 30.58 15.02
C GLY A 70 -14.13 29.55 15.76
N PHE A 71 -13.75 28.27 15.75
CA PHE A 71 -14.43 27.25 16.54
C PHE A 71 -13.88 27.20 17.96
N ASP A 72 -14.72 27.45 18.96
CA ASP A 72 -14.40 27.23 20.36
C ASP A 72 -14.76 25.79 20.73
N THR A 73 -13.77 24.90 20.63
CA THR A 73 -13.95 23.46 20.83
C THR A 73 -13.03 22.94 21.91
N THR A 74 -13.53 22.01 22.72
CA THR A 74 -12.74 21.27 23.71
C THR A 74 -12.84 19.78 23.43
N LEU A 75 -11.72 19.15 23.11
CA LEU A 75 -11.65 17.69 23.00
C LEU A 75 -11.54 17.10 24.43
N ASN A 76 -12.65 16.60 24.96
CA ASN A 76 -12.67 16.00 26.30
C ASN A 76 -12.05 14.61 26.31
N HIS A 77 -12.23 13.80 25.27
CA HIS A 77 -11.76 12.43 25.21
C HIS A 77 -11.76 11.89 23.79
N PHE A 78 -10.71 11.12 23.43
CA PHE A 78 -10.66 10.25 22.26
C PHE A 78 -10.76 8.79 22.69
N SER A 79 -11.65 8.03 22.09
CA SER A 79 -11.84 6.60 22.38
C SER A 79 -11.29 5.73 21.27
N TRP A 80 -10.11 5.15 21.48
CA TRP A 80 -9.53 4.15 20.59
C TRP A 80 -10.47 2.95 20.40
N ALA A 81 -11.07 2.45 21.48
CA ALA A 81 -11.99 1.31 21.41
C ALA A 81 -13.20 1.60 20.51
N LYS A 82 -13.73 2.84 20.54
CA LYS A 82 -14.84 3.24 19.63
C LYS A 82 -14.40 3.32 18.17
N LEU A 83 -13.19 3.80 17.90
CA LEU A 83 -12.62 3.80 16.55
C LEU A 83 -12.44 2.36 16.03
N VAL A 84 -11.88 1.46 16.84
CA VAL A 84 -11.73 0.04 16.51
C VAL A 84 -13.09 -0.62 16.25
N GLU A 85 -14.08 -0.44 17.12
CA GLU A 85 -15.45 -0.95 16.93
C GLU A 85 -16.04 -0.51 15.59
N SER A 86 -15.97 0.79 15.27
CA SER A 86 -16.54 1.37 14.06
C SER A 86 -15.82 0.88 12.81
N ARG A 87 -14.50 0.74 12.86
CA ARG A 87 -13.67 0.19 11.81
C ARG A 87 -14.01 -1.28 11.54
N GLN A 88 -14.12 -2.10 12.60
CA GLN A 88 -14.45 -3.53 12.47
C GLN A 88 -15.88 -3.73 11.94
N ALA A 89 -16.84 -2.91 12.35
CA ALA A 89 -18.18 -2.92 11.80
C ALA A 89 -18.19 -2.60 10.28
N TYR A 90 -17.32 -1.68 9.84
CA TYR A 90 -17.16 -1.38 8.42
C TYR A 90 -16.55 -2.56 7.64
N ILE A 91 -15.50 -3.20 8.15
CA ILE A 91 -14.89 -4.39 7.57
C ILE A 91 -15.91 -5.53 7.46
N GLY A 92 -16.72 -5.75 8.50
CA GLY A 92 -17.78 -6.74 8.49
C GLY A 92 -18.80 -6.54 7.36
N ARG A 93 -19.17 -5.28 7.04
CA ARG A 93 -20.03 -4.98 5.87
C ARG A 93 -19.36 -5.32 4.55
N ILE A 94 -18.03 -5.13 4.43
CA ILE A 94 -17.28 -5.51 3.23
C ILE A 94 -17.25 -7.03 3.07
N HIS A 95 -17.02 -7.79 4.15
CA HIS A 95 -17.09 -9.25 4.13
C HIS A 95 -18.45 -9.75 3.65
N GLN A 96 -19.54 -9.19 4.19
CA GLN A 96 -20.88 -9.55 3.75
C GLN A 96 -21.10 -9.23 2.26
N SER A 97 -20.58 -8.10 1.78
CA SER A 97 -20.64 -7.75 0.35
C SER A 97 -19.89 -8.76 -0.51
N TYR A 98 -18.69 -9.18 -0.12
CA TYR A 98 -17.96 -10.22 -0.85
C TYR A 98 -18.69 -11.54 -0.87
N GLN A 99 -19.22 -12.01 0.26
CA GLN A 99 -20.00 -13.24 0.34
C GLN A 99 -21.22 -13.19 -0.62
N ASN A 100 -21.93 -12.06 -0.62
CA ASN A 100 -23.09 -11.87 -1.51
C ASN A 100 -22.69 -11.92 -3.01
N VAL A 101 -21.58 -11.25 -3.38
CA VAL A 101 -21.12 -11.22 -4.78
C VAL A 101 -20.60 -12.58 -5.22
N LEU A 102 -19.80 -13.26 -4.38
CA LEU A 102 -19.29 -14.60 -4.68
C LEU A 102 -20.46 -15.62 -4.80
N GLY A 103 -21.44 -15.55 -3.90
CA GLY A 103 -22.64 -16.39 -3.95
C GLY A 103 -23.49 -16.12 -5.20
N LYS A 104 -23.72 -14.86 -5.57
CA LYS A 104 -24.43 -14.49 -6.81
C LYS A 104 -23.76 -15.04 -8.05
N ASN A 105 -22.42 -15.03 -8.08
CA ASN A 105 -21.61 -15.56 -9.18
C ASN A 105 -21.37 -17.08 -9.08
N GLN A 106 -21.98 -17.75 -8.11
CA GLN A 106 -21.88 -19.21 -7.90
C GLN A 106 -20.44 -19.72 -7.74
N ILE A 107 -19.57 -18.90 -7.15
CA ILE A 107 -18.18 -19.26 -6.87
C ILE A 107 -18.14 -20.14 -5.63
N THR A 108 -17.53 -21.33 -5.74
CA THR A 108 -17.30 -22.21 -4.60
C THR A 108 -16.17 -21.69 -3.75
N VAL A 109 -16.48 -21.18 -2.55
CA VAL A 109 -15.46 -20.74 -1.58
C VAL A 109 -15.03 -21.93 -0.72
N ILE A 110 -13.73 -22.26 -0.76
CA ILE A 110 -13.14 -23.37 -0.01
C ILE A 110 -12.27 -22.76 1.10
N LYS A 111 -12.61 -22.97 2.36
CA LYS A 111 -11.86 -22.46 3.51
C LYS A 111 -10.71 -23.41 3.85
N GLY A 112 -9.49 -22.90 3.84
CA GLY A 112 -8.28 -23.63 4.23
C GLY A 112 -7.04 -23.22 3.46
N PHE A 113 -5.91 -23.78 3.86
CA PHE A 113 -4.64 -23.61 3.18
C PHE A 113 -4.53 -24.57 2.00
N ALA A 114 -4.27 -24.03 0.81
CA ALA A 114 -4.01 -24.84 -0.36
C ALA A 114 -2.56 -25.31 -0.41
N ARG A 115 -2.36 -26.56 -0.84
CA ARG A 115 -1.04 -27.12 -1.10
C ARG A 115 -1.08 -27.87 -2.44
N PHE A 116 -0.15 -27.61 -3.33
CA PHE A 116 -0.09 -28.32 -4.60
C PHE A 116 0.30 -29.79 -4.41
N VAL A 117 -0.44 -30.67 -5.07
CA VAL A 117 -0.15 -32.10 -5.24
C VAL A 117 0.62 -32.31 -6.55
N ASP A 118 0.18 -31.61 -7.59
CA ASP A 118 0.80 -31.52 -8.91
C ASP A 118 0.43 -30.18 -9.58
N SER A 119 0.75 -29.97 -10.87
CA SER A 119 0.47 -28.72 -11.60
C SER A 119 -1.00 -28.44 -11.85
N HIS A 120 -1.91 -29.39 -11.60
CA HIS A 120 -3.35 -29.26 -11.85
C HIS A 120 -4.22 -29.54 -10.63
N THR A 121 -3.60 -30.00 -9.53
CA THR A 121 -4.31 -30.48 -8.34
C THR A 121 -3.77 -29.81 -7.08
N VAL A 122 -4.67 -29.32 -6.26
CA VAL A 122 -4.38 -28.81 -4.91
C VAL A 122 -5.14 -29.62 -3.87
N GLU A 123 -4.53 -29.77 -2.70
CA GLU A 123 -5.12 -30.31 -1.49
C GLU A 123 -5.53 -29.17 -0.55
N VAL A 124 -6.72 -29.27 0.04
CA VAL A 124 -7.18 -28.41 1.12
C VAL A 124 -7.88 -29.27 2.16
N ASN A 125 -7.40 -29.28 3.39
CA ASN A 125 -7.98 -30.05 4.51
C ASN A 125 -8.12 -31.56 4.21
N GLY A 126 -7.22 -32.15 3.44
CA GLY A 126 -7.22 -33.56 3.05
C GLY A 126 -8.10 -33.88 1.83
N GLU A 127 -8.78 -32.90 1.25
CA GLU A 127 -9.55 -33.05 0.02
C GLU A 127 -8.79 -32.51 -1.19
N HIS A 128 -8.98 -33.15 -2.36
CA HIS A 128 -8.30 -32.78 -3.59
C HIS A 128 -9.25 -32.04 -4.53
N TYR A 129 -8.75 -30.95 -5.10
CA TYR A 129 -9.43 -30.11 -6.08
C TYR A 129 -8.52 -29.93 -7.30
N SER A 130 -9.09 -30.13 -8.50
CA SER A 130 -8.33 -29.97 -9.74
C SER A 130 -8.93 -28.88 -10.62
N ALA A 131 -8.12 -28.29 -11.50
CA ALA A 131 -8.60 -27.30 -12.46
C ALA A 131 -7.78 -27.28 -13.75
N ASP A 132 -8.43 -26.77 -14.83
CA ASP A 132 -7.76 -26.50 -16.10
C ASP A 132 -6.76 -25.34 -15.95
N HIS A 133 -7.08 -24.34 -15.11
CA HIS A 133 -6.26 -23.17 -14.83
C HIS A 133 -6.23 -22.87 -13.33
N ILE A 134 -5.05 -22.60 -12.79
CA ILE A 134 -4.88 -22.24 -11.38
C ILE A 134 -4.12 -20.92 -11.26
N LEU A 135 -4.69 -19.96 -10.52
CA LEU A 135 -4.10 -18.70 -10.14
C LEU A 135 -3.56 -18.76 -8.72
N ILE A 136 -2.30 -18.38 -8.53
CA ILE A 136 -1.68 -18.17 -7.23
C ILE A 136 -1.75 -16.67 -6.89
N ALA A 137 -2.55 -16.31 -5.87
CA ALA A 137 -2.79 -14.94 -5.44
C ALA A 137 -2.67 -14.80 -3.90
N THR A 138 -1.70 -15.51 -3.33
CA THR A 138 -1.49 -15.63 -1.87
C THR A 138 -0.92 -14.39 -1.21
N GLY A 139 -0.47 -13.40 -2.02
CA GLY A 139 0.03 -12.12 -1.52
C GLY A 139 1.35 -12.22 -0.77
N GLY A 140 1.48 -11.38 0.26
CA GLY A 140 2.66 -11.31 1.12
C GLY A 140 2.28 -11.15 2.58
N ARG A 141 3.28 -11.26 3.45
CA ARG A 141 3.16 -11.07 4.90
C ARG A 141 4.23 -10.08 5.39
N PRO A 142 4.04 -9.44 6.56
CA PRO A 142 5.06 -8.57 7.15
C PRO A 142 6.35 -9.32 7.43
N GLU A 143 7.48 -8.62 7.29
CA GLU A 143 8.81 -9.08 7.67
C GLU A 143 9.14 -8.61 9.08
N VAL A 144 9.70 -9.52 9.91
CA VAL A 144 10.17 -9.24 11.27
C VAL A 144 11.69 -9.49 11.29
N PRO A 145 12.51 -8.62 11.93
CA PRO A 145 13.95 -8.77 11.91
C PRO A 145 14.41 -9.96 12.76
N THR A 146 15.58 -10.53 12.38
CA THR A 146 16.20 -11.62 13.13
C THR A 146 17.20 -11.05 14.14
N ILE A 147 16.70 -10.35 15.17
CA ILE A 147 17.49 -9.80 16.28
C ILE A 147 16.94 -10.30 17.61
N PRO A 148 17.74 -10.34 18.71
CA PRO A 148 17.26 -10.73 20.03
C PRO A 148 16.08 -9.88 20.49
N GLY A 149 14.99 -10.53 20.91
CA GLY A 149 13.77 -9.88 21.42
C GLY A 149 12.86 -9.29 20.37
N ALA A 150 13.08 -9.56 19.06
CA ALA A 150 12.22 -9.06 17.99
C ALA A 150 10.76 -9.46 18.16
N GLU A 151 10.51 -10.65 18.72
CA GLU A 151 9.18 -11.19 19.02
C GLU A 151 8.40 -10.42 20.08
N LEU A 152 9.03 -9.52 20.83
CA LEU A 152 8.38 -8.62 21.79
C LEU A 152 7.67 -7.46 21.09
N GLY A 153 8.07 -7.12 19.85
CA GLY A 153 7.36 -6.19 19.00
C GLY A 153 6.23 -6.86 18.22
N ILE A 154 5.34 -6.05 17.68
CA ILE A 154 4.29 -6.48 16.74
C ILE A 154 4.68 -6.07 15.31
N ASP A 155 4.07 -6.67 14.32
CA ASP A 155 4.18 -6.26 12.93
C ASP A 155 3.03 -5.31 12.51
N SER A 156 2.95 -4.96 11.21
CA SER A 156 1.89 -4.10 10.69
C SER A 156 0.49 -4.72 10.79
N ASP A 157 0.37 -6.04 10.80
CA ASP A 157 -0.91 -6.72 10.98
C ASP A 157 -1.35 -6.60 12.44
N GLY A 158 -0.43 -6.82 13.39
CA GLY A 158 -0.64 -6.64 14.83
C GLY A 158 -1.02 -5.21 15.23
N PHE A 159 -0.61 -4.18 14.47
CA PHE A 159 -1.08 -2.81 14.68
C PHE A 159 -2.61 -2.72 14.59
N PHE A 160 -3.23 -3.42 13.65
CA PHE A 160 -4.69 -3.41 13.51
C PHE A 160 -5.41 -4.23 14.57
N ASP A 161 -4.70 -5.10 15.30
CA ASP A 161 -5.24 -5.89 16.42
C ASP A 161 -5.21 -5.16 17.75
N LEU A 162 -4.55 -4.00 17.84
CA LEU A 162 -4.47 -3.20 19.05
C LEU A 162 -5.87 -2.79 19.56
N GLN A 163 -6.24 -3.24 20.75
CA GLN A 163 -7.52 -2.92 21.41
C GLN A 163 -7.46 -1.62 22.22
N SER A 164 -6.26 -1.19 22.61
CA SER A 164 -6.00 0.05 23.33
C SER A 164 -4.87 0.82 22.66
N GLN A 165 -4.94 2.15 22.76
CA GLN A 165 -3.91 3.01 22.21
C GLN A 165 -2.67 3.01 23.13
N PRO A 166 -1.50 2.59 22.63
CA PRO A 166 -0.24 2.74 23.37
C PRO A 166 0.12 4.22 23.50
N LYS A 167 0.66 4.61 24.66
CA LYS A 167 1.06 6.01 24.90
C LYS A 167 2.35 6.36 24.18
N ARG A 168 3.34 5.45 24.16
CA ARG A 168 4.65 5.62 23.50
C ARG A 168 4.84 4.50 22.50
N VAL A 169 5.12 4.85 21.26
CA VAL A 169 5.26 3.91 20.13
C VAL A 169 6.55 4.14 19.38
N ALA A 170 7.27 3.07 19.09
CA ALA A 170 8.32 3.10 18.08
C ALA A 170 7.88 2.29 16.85
N VAL A 171 7.90 2.94 15.68
CA VAL A 171 7.68 2.29 14.40
C VAL A 171 9.03 2.18 13.70
N VAL A 172 9.45 0.96 13.41
CA VAL A 172 10.73 0.68 12.77
C VAL A 172 10.50 0.35 11.29
N GLY A 173 11.02 1.19 10.42
CA GLY A 173 10.89 1.05 8.98
C GLY A 173 10.95 2.39 8.25
N ALA A 174 11.25 2.36 6.97
CA ALA A 174 11.39 3.56 6.14
C ALA A 174 10.44 3.59 4.94
N GLY A 175 9.59 2.58 4.78
CA GLY A 175 8.60 2.47 3.73
C GLY A 175 7.29 3.19 4.06
N TYR A 176 6.36 3.17 3.09
CA TYR A 176 5.05 3.82 3.23
C TYR A 176 4.24 3.30 4.43
N ILE A 177 4.30 2.00 4.74
CA ILE A 177 3.60 1.41 5.89
C ILE A 177 4.08 2.05 7.21
N ALA A 178 5.41 2.17 7.36
CA ALA A 178 5.99 2.78 8.57
C ALA A 178 5.56 4.25 8.72
N VAL A 179 5.62 5.03 7.64
CA VAL A 179 5.23 6.45 7.62
C VAL A 179 3.75 6.62 7.95
N GLU A 180 2.89 5.80 7.37
CA GLU A 180 1.44 5.86 7.57
C GLU A 180 1.05 5.49 9.02
N ILE A 181 1.59 4.39 9.55
CA ILE A 181 1.31 3.96 10.94
C ILE A 181 1.82 5.00 11.93
N ALA A 182 3.07 5.48 11.75
CA ALA A 182 3.64 6.49 12.63
C ALA A 182 2.83 7.80 12.59
N GLY A 183 2.40 8.23 11.41
CA GLY A 183 1.54 9.41 11.24
C GLY A 183 0.21 9.28 11.97
N VAL A 184 -0.47 8.14 11.82
CA VAL A 184 -1.75 7.86 12.52
C VAL A 184 -1.57 7.89 14.03
N MET A 185 -0.55 7.22 14.56
CA MET A 185 -0.30 7.16 16.01
C MET A 185 -0.01 8.55 16.57
N GLN A 186 0.83 9.33 15.88
CA GLN A 186 1.15 10.71 16.25
C GLN A 186 -0.09 11.61 16.23
N ALA A 187 -0.88 11.58 15.15
CA ALA A 187 -2.07 12.41 15.00
C ALA A 187 -3.15 12.10 16.07
N LEU A 188 -3.23 10.85 16.50
CA LEU A 188 -4.16 10.41 17.54
C LEU A 188 -3.61 10.61 18.97
N GLY A 189 -2.41 11.20 19.15
CA GLY A 189 -1.86 11.64 20.43
C GLY A 189 -0.91 10.68 21.13
N SER A 190 -0.44 9.62 20.48
CA SER A 190 0.68 8.82 21.01
C SER A 190 2.00 9.55 20.83
N GLU A 191 2.92 9.47 21.80
CA GLU A 191 4.30 9.85 21.60
C GLU A 191 4.93 8.84 20.63
N THR A 192 5.22 9.29 19.40
CA THR A 192 5.60 8.39 18.31
C THR A 192 7.02 8.63 17.84
N HIS A 193 7.79 7.56 17.72
CA HIS A 193 9.13 7.53 17.19
C HIS A 193 9.14 6.77 15.86
N LEU A 194 9.69 7.37 14.80
CA LEU A 194 9.95 6.69 13.52
C LEU A 194 11.44 6.40 13.42
N VAL A 195 11.80 5.12 13.36
CA VAL A 195 13.18 4.62 13.37
C VAL A 195 13.57 4.17 11.98
N VAL A 196 14.51 4.87 11.33
CA VAL A 196 14.94 4.60 9.96
C VAL A 196 16.42 4.33 9.86
N ARG A 197 16.80 3.31 9.11
CA ARG A 197 18.20 2.88 8.95
C ARG A 197 19.11 3.89 8.23
N LYS A 198 18.55 4.75 7.40
CA LYS A 198 19.29 5.74 6.59
C LYS A 198 18.88 7.16 6.99
N HIS A 199 19.20 8.15 6.15
CA HIS A 199 18.99 9.57 6.42
C HIS A 199 17.51 10.02 6.37
N ALA A 200 16.64 9.28 5.71
CA ALA A 200 15.22 9.65 5.55
C ALA A 200 14.33 8.42 5.31
N PRO A 201 13.02 8.50 5.61
CA PRO A 201 12.01 7.57 5.09
C PRO A 201 11.74 7.86 3.61
N LEU A 202 11.05 6.95 2.91
CA LEU A 202 10.58 7.08 1.51
C LEU A 202 11.67 7.47 0.49
N ARG A 203 12.91 7.02 0.69
CA ARG A 203 14.07 7.38 -0.16
C ARG A 203 13.95 6.94 -1.63
N ASN A 204 13.02 6.05 -1.93
CA ASN A 204 12.72 5.62 -3.31
C ASN A 204 11.71 6.55 -4.00
N PHE A 205 11.21 7.56 -3.30
CA PHE A 205 10.38 8.63 -3.87
C PHE A 205 11.28 9.78 -4.34
N ASP A 206 10.70 10.69 -5.12
CA ASP A 206 11.43 11.88 -5.55
C ASP A 206 12.07 12.63 -4.35
N PRO A 207 13.31 13.16 -4.47
CA PRO A 207 13.98 13.86 -3.39
C PRO A 207 13.13 14.96 -2.74
N MET A 208 12.39 15.74 -3.54
CA MET A 208 11.48 16.76 -3.01
C MET A 208 10.48 16.17 -2.00
N ILE A 209 9.99 14.95 -2.22
CA ILE A 209 9.00 14.29 -1.35
C ILE A 209 9.61 13.97 0.01
N HIS A 210 10.70 13.21 0.03
CA HIS A 210 11.25 12.75 1.31
C HIS A 210 11.92 13.89 2.11
N GLU A 211 12.51 14.88 1.45
CA GLU A 211 13.06 16.08 2.11
C GLU A 211 11.96 16.91 2.76
N THR A 212 10.86 17.17 2.02
CA THR A 212 9.71 17.89 2.56
C THR A 212 9.05 17.13 3.72
N LEU A 213 8.93 15.80 3.60
CA LEU A 213 8.37 14.99 4.69
C LEU A 213 9.22 15.08 5.97
N VAL A 214 10.55 15.04 5.85
CA VAL A 214 11.47 15.21 6.99
C VAL A 214 11.34 16.61 7.62
N GLU A 215 11.23 17.65 6.80
CA GLU A 215 10.99 19.02 7.25
C GLU A 215 9.68 19.13 8.06
N ILE A 216 8.61 18.54 7.57
CA ILE A 216 7.31 18.53 8.26
C ILE A 216 7.38 17.73 9.56
N MET A 217 7.99 16.54 9.54
CA MET A 217 8.17 15.72 10.75
C MET A 217 8.96 16.45 11.83
N ALA A 218 9.94 17.26 11.46
CA ALA A 218 10.71 18.05 12.44
C ALA A 218 9.87 19.11 13.17
N GLN A 219 8.78 19.56 12.59
CA GLN A 219 7.88 20.56 13.18
C GLN A 219 6.78 19.92 14.04
N GLU A 220 6.05 18.93 13.53
CA GLU A 220 4.85 18.39 14.17
C GLU A 220 4.67 16.86 14.02
N GLY A 221 5.59 16.20 13.35
CA GLY A 221 5.49 14.77 13.05
C GLY A 221 6.00 13.85 14.15
N PRO A 222 6.04 12.54 13.86
CA PRO A 222 6.76 11.59 14.69
C PRO A 222 8.22 12.00 14.87
N LYS A 223 8.79 11.74 16.04
CA LYS A 223 10.22 11.94 16.29
C LYS A 223 11.06 11.03 15.39
N LEU A 224 11.72 11.60 14.41
CA LEU A 224 12.50 10.85 13.42
C LEU A 224 13.89 10.50 13.97
N HIS A 225 14.23 9.22 13.98
CA HIS A 225 15.56 8.69 14.31
C HIS A 225 16.21 8.14 13.05
N THR A 226 17.12 8.92 12.49
CA THR A 226 17.91 8.55 11.30
C THR A 226 19.16 7.77 11.67
N HIS A 227 19.72 7.02 10.70
CA HIS A 227 20.91 6.17 10.89
C HIS A 227 20.77 5.25 12.12
N ALA A 228 19.56 4.78 12.37
CA ALA A 228 19.17 4.02 13.54
C ALA A 228 18.94 2.56 13.16
N ILE A 229 19.88 1.69 13.52
CA ILE A 229 19.81 0.25 13.23
C ILE A 229 19.44 -0.48 14.51
N PRO A 230 18.30 -1.20 14.54
CA PRO A 230 17.90 -2.04 15.67
C PRO A 230 18.94 -3.14 15.96
N LYS A 231 19.28 -3.31 17.23
CA LYS A 231 20.23 -4.33 17.70
C LYS A 231 19.55 -5.40 18.55
N ALA A 232 18.68 -5.00 19.46
CA ALA A 232 17.93 -5.89 20.35
C ALA A 232 16.71 -5.17 20.94
N VAL A 233 15.74 -5.94 21.41
CA VAL A 233 14.61 -5.45 22.20
C VAL A 233 14.63 -6.14 23.57
N ILE A 234 14.43 -5.35 24.62
CA ILE A 234 14.41 -5.84 26.01
C ILE A 234 13.08 -5.47 26.63
N LYS A 235 12.43 -6.44 27.28
CA LYS A 235 11.25 -6.19 28.09
C LYS A 235 11.68 -5.72 29.49
N ASN A 236 11.17 -4.58 29.93
CA ASN A 236 11.44 -3.99 31.24
C ASN A 236 10.48 -4.54 32.31
N ALA A 237 10.80 -4.27 33.58
CA ALA A 237 9.99 -4.72 34.72
C ALA A 237 8.58 -4.11 34.77
N ASP A 238 8.38 -2.95 34.14
CA ASP A 238 7.11 -2.23 34.02
C ASP A 238 6.33 -2.57 32.72
N ASP A 239 6.69 -3.69 32.08
CA ASP A 239 6.16 -4.16 30.80
C ASP A 239 6.49 -3.28 29.59
N SER A 240 7.16 -2.13 29.74
CA SER A 240 7.67 -1.35 28.62
C SER A 240 8.78 -2.09 27.87
N LEU A 241 9.05 -1.66 26.63
CA LEU A 241 10.08 -2.23 25.76
C LEU A 241 11.22 -1.22 25.57
N THR A 242 12.46 -1.67 25.71
CA THR A 242 13.64 -0.89 25.33
C THR A 242 14.19 -1.40 24.01
N LEU A 243 14.05 -0.60 22.95
CA LEU A 243 14.74 -0.81 21.68
C LEU A 243 16.17 -0.29 21.79
N GLN A 244 17.14 -1.19 21.69
CA GLN A 244 18.56 -0.86 21.61
C GLN A 244 18.99 -0.69 20.16
N LEU A 245 19.75 0.35 19.85
CA LEU A 245 20.33 0.62 18.54
C LEU A 245 21.84 0.30 18.54
N GLU A 246 22.40 0.02 17.35
CA GLU A 246 23.81 -0.31 17.20
C GLU A 246 24.75 0.81 17.64
N ASP A 247 24.34 2.07 17.50
CA ASP A 247 25.12 3.26 17.89
C ASP A 247 25.05 3.59 19.37
N GLY A 248 24.40 2.76 20.18
CA GLY A 248 24.27 2.92 21.61
C GLY A 248 23.07 3.74 22.08
N ARG A 249 22.28 4.33 21.17
CA ARG A 249 20.99 4.97 21.52
C ARG A 249 19.98 3.91 21.98
N HIS A 250 19.06 4.33 22.85
CA HIS A 250 17.95 3.50 23.35
C HIS A 250 16.64 4.26 23.26
N LEU A 251 15.56 3.55 22.98
CA LEU A 251 14.20 4.09 23.01
C LEU A 251 13.34 3.21 23.92
N THR A 252 12.70 3.81 24.92
CA THR A 252 11.77 3.09 25.80
C THR A 252 10.34 3.44 25.42
N VAL A 253 9.56 2.43 25.02
CA VAL A 253 8.21 2.56 24.47
C VAL A 253 7.27 1.52 25.05
N ASP A 254 5.96 1.74 24.91
CA ASP A 254 4.94 0.79 25.35
C ASP A 254 4.58 -0.21 24.22
N CYS A 255 4.86 0.15 22.98
CA CYS A 255 4.63 -0.68 21.80
C CYS A 255 5.74 -0.46 20.76
N LEU A 256 6.24 -1.56 20.20
CA LEU A 256 7.20 -1.56 19.09
C LEU A 256 6.56 -2.21 17.88
N ILE A 257 6.59 -1.54 16.72
CA ILE A 257 5.96 -2.00 15.49
C ILE A 257 7.02 -2.16 14.40
N TRP A 258 7.16 -3.38 13.89
CA TRP A 258 8.02 -3.69 12.76
C TRP A 258 7.29 -3.42 11.44
N ALA A 259 7.81 -2.49 10.66
CA ALA A 259 7.33 -2.15 9.31
C ALA A 259 8.52 -2.08 8.35
N ILE A 260 9.42 -3.06 8.44
CA ILE A 260 10.72 -3.10 7.74
C ILE A 260 10.64 -3.63 6.32
N GLY A 261 9.55 -4.32 5.97
CA GLY A 261 9.32 -4.90 4.65
C GLY A 261 8.20 -5.92 4.65
N ARG A 262 8.02 -6.55 3.50
CA ARG A 262 7.08 -7.64 3.28
C ARG A 262 7.76 -8.73 2.46
N GLU A 263 7.47 -9.98 2.78
CA GLU A 263 7.94 -11.15 2.05
C GLU A 263 6.77 -11.89 1.37
N PRO A 264 6.99 -12.62 0.26
CA PRO A 264 5.94 -13.34 -0.44
C PRO A 264 5.42 -14.51 0.38
N ALA A 265 4.10 -14.76 0.35
CA ALA A 265 3.48 -15.91 1.02
C ALA A 265 3.44 -17.13 0.08
N THR A 266 4.61 -17.72 -0.21
CA THR A 266 4.80 -18.82 -1.19
C THR A 266 5.29 -20.12 -0.57
N ASP A 267 5.81 -20.11 0.65
CA ASP A 267 6.49 -21.20 1.31
C ASP A 267 5.61 -22.42 1.63
N ASN A 268 4.32 -22.22 1.93
CA ASN A 268 3.42 -23.31 2.33
C ASN A 268 2.68 -23.97 1.15
N LEU A 269 2.90 -23.52 -0.09
CA LEU A 269 2.16 -23.96 -1.27
C LEU A 269 2.67 -25.30 -1.85
N ASN A 270 3.85 -25.79 -1.46
CA ASN A 270 4.51 -26.95 -2.07
C ASN A 270 4.74 -26.76 -3.59
N LEU A 271 5.23 -25.59 -3.99
CA LEU A 271 5.45 -25.23 -5.41
C LEU A 271 6.41 -26.19 -6.13
N ALA A 272 7.30 -26.86 -5.42
CA ALA A 272 8.18 -27.89 -5.98
C ALA A 272 7.41 -29.00 -6.70
N ALA A 273 6.21 -29.36 -6.25
CA ALA A 273 5.34 -30.35 -6.91
C ALA A 273 4.82 -29.89 -8.28
N THR A 274 4.88 -28.59 -8.58
CA THR A 274 4.43 -28.02 -9.85
C THR A 274 5.54 -27.82 -10.87
N GLY A 275 6.79 -27.76 -10.43
CA GLY A 275 7.94 -27.35 -11.23
C GLY A 275 8.17 -25.82 -11.28
N ILE A 276 7.41 -25.02 -10.54
CA ILE A 276 7.67 -23.58 -10.39
C ILE A 276 8.94 -23.37 -9.55
N THR A 277 9.87 -22.57 -10.07
CA THR A 277 11.05 -22.12 -9.34
C THR A 277 10.85 -20.67 -8.89
N LEU A 278 11.07 -20.43 -7.60
CA LEU A 278 11.05 -19.09 -7.02
C LEU A 278 12.36 -18.34 -7.34
N ASP A 279 12.29 -17.00 -7.34
CA ASP A 279 13.50 -16.19 -7.37
C ASP A 279 14.24 -16.20 -6.01
N GLU A 280 15.39 -15.52 -5.94
CA GLU A 280 16.23 -15.47 -4.73
C GLU A 280 15.53 -14.84 -3.51
N LYS A 281 14.46 -14.09 -3.72
CA LYS A 281 13.65 -13.44 -2.69
C LYS A 281 12.35 -14.18 -2.38
N GLY A 282 12.14 -15.35 -2.99
CA GLY A 282 10.95 -16.18 -2.78
C GLY A 282 9.72 -15.76 -3.59
N PHE A 283 9.84 -14.84 -4.55
CA PHE A 283 8.75 -14.47 -5.45
C PHE A 283 8.57 -15.47 -6.58
N ILE A 284 7.34 -15.54 -7.12
CA ILE A 284 7.01 -16.33 -8.30
C ILE A 284 7.28 -15.47 -9.55
N PRO A 285 8.30 -15.77 -10.37
CA PRO A 285 8.54 -15.04 -11.60
C PRO A 285 7.38 -15.20 -12.57
N THR A 286 6.95 -14.09 -13.19
CA THR A 286 5.89 -14.08 -14.20
C THR A 286 6.28 -13.23 -15.40
N ASP A 287 5.76 -13.59 -16.58
CA ASP A 287 5.80 -12.73 -17.76
C ASP A 287 4.78 -11.57 -17.65
N LYS A 288 4.67 -10.73 -18.69
CA LYS A 288 3.71 -9.63 -18.73
C LYS A 288 2.25 -10.08 -18.72
N PHE A 289 1.98 -11.33 -19.08
CA PHE A 289 0.65 -11.96 -19.13
C PHE A 289 0.29 -12.70 -17.83
N GLN A 290 1.10 -12.57 -16.78
CA GLN A 290 0.98 -13.28 -15.50
C GLN A 290 1.18 -14.79 -15.59
N ASN A 291 1.74 -15.31 -16.70
CA ASN A 291 2.11 -16.71 -16.80
C ASN A 291 3.34 -17.00 -15.94
N THR A 292 3.35 -18.13 -15.23
CA THR A 292 4.55 -18.70 -14.67
C THR A 292 5.32 -19.51 -15.73
N ALA A 293 6.44 -20.10 -15.36
CA ALA A 293 7.16 -21.03 -16.24
C ALA A 293 6.40 -22.34 -16.53
N VAL A 294 5.34 -22.63 -15.77
CA VAL A 294 4.53 -23.84 -15.89
C VAL A 294 3.20 -23.50 -16.54
N ALA A 295 2.86 -24.23 -17.60
CA ALA A 295 1.61 -24.02 -18.33
C ALA A 295 0.38 -24.14 -17.41
N ASN A 296 -0.61 -23.26 -17.63
CA ASN A 296 -1.87 -23.20 -16.88
C ASN A 296 -1.73 -22.79 -15.40
N LEU A 297 -0.52 -22.44 -14.94
CA LEU A 297 -0.29 -21.83 -13.63
C LEU A 297 0.07 -20.36 -13.79
N TYR A 298 -0.64 -19.52 -13.05
CA TYR A 298 -0.51 -18.06 -13.09
C TYR A 298 -0.24 -17.50 -11.71
N ALA A 299 0.33 -16.30 -11.64
CA ALA A 299 0.46 -15.59 -10.36
C ALA A 299 0.19 -14.09 -10.51
N VAL A 300 -0.48 -13.50 -9.51
CA VAL A 300 -0.76 -12.06 -9.45
C VAL A 300 -0.59 -11.52 -8.03
N GLY A 301 -0.32 -10.23 -7.93
CA GLY A 301 -0.19 -9.52 -6.65
C GLY A 301 1.19 -9.64 -6.03
N ASP A 302 1.26 -9.45 -4.70
CA ASP A 302 2.51 -9.26 -3.97
C ASP A 302 3.46 -10.46 -4.07
N ASN A 303 2.93 -11.67 -4.25
CA ASN A 303 3.73 -12.89 -4.41
C ASN A 303 4.56 -12.94 -5.71
N THR A 304 4.40 -11.96 -6.61
CA THR A 304 5.15 -11.88 -7.87
C THR A 304 6.34 -10.91 -7.83
N GLY A 305 6.52 -10.16 -6.73
CA GLY A 305 7.58 -9.16 -6.60
C GLY A 305 7.41 -7.90 -7.46
N ARG A 306 6.27 -7.76 -8.16
CA ARG A 306 5.93 -6.56 -8.93
C ARG A 306 5.37 -5.47 -8.01
N ILE A 307 4.71 -4.45 -8.56
CA ILE A 307 4.13 -3.34 -7.79
C ILE A 307 3.08 -3.87 -6.81
N GLN A 308 3.37 -3.77 -5.51
CA GLN A 308 2.57 -4.32 -4.40
C GLN A 308 1.44 -3.35 -4.01
N LEU A 309 0.46 -3.17 -4.90
CA LEU A 309 -0.71 -2.32 -4.70
C LEU A 309 -1.99 -3.09 -5.02
N THR A 310 -3.00 -2.92 -4.17
CA THR A 310 -4.33 -3.51 -4.33
C THR A 310 -4.91 -3.33 -5.75
N PRO A 311 -4.99 -2.10 -6.33
CA PRO A 311 -5.56 -1.94 -7.67
C PRO A 311 -4.72 -2.61 -8.76
N VAL A 312 -3.42 -2.77 -8.57
CA VAL A 312 -2.54 -3.50 -9.50
C VAL A 312 -2.88 -4.97 -9.52
N ALA A 313 -3.01 -5.60 -8.34
CA ALA A 313 -3.42 -7.01 -8.23
C ALA A 313 -4.83 -7.25 -8.82
N VAL A 314 -5.79 -6.36 -8.55
CA VAL A 314 -7.14 -6.38 -9.14
C VAL A 314 -7.09 -6.29 -10.66
N ALA A 315 -6.34 -5.34 -11.20
CA ALA A 315 -6.26 -5.11 -12.64
C ALA A 315 -5.55 -6.27 -13.36
N ALA A 316 -4.48 -6.81 -12.78
CA ALA A 316 -3.78 -7.98 -13.32
C ALA A 316 -4.68 -9.22 -13.32
N GLY A 317 -5.36 -9.50 -12.21
CA GLY A 317 -6.26 -10.65 -12.10
C GLY A 317 -7.46 -10.58 -13.05
N ARG A 318 -8.07 -9.39 -13.23
CA ARG A 318 -9.16 -9.19 -14.21
C ARG A 318 -8.69 -9.42 -15.65
N ARG A 319 -7.53 -8.87 -16.03
CA ARG A 319 -6.97 -9.03 -17.39
C ARG A 319 -6.56 -10.47 -17.69
N LEU A 320 -6.05 -11.17 -16.68
CA LEU A 320 -5.82 -12.62 -16.81
C LEU A 320 -7.11 -13.37 -17.19
N SER A 321 -8.20 -13.13 -16.48
CA SER A 321 -9.49 -13.78 -16.78
C SER A 321 -10.08 -13.33 -18.13
N GLU A 322 -9.93 -12.06 -18.53
CA GLU A 322 -10.29 -11.59 -19.88
C GLU A 322 -9.54 -12.37 -20.97
N ARG A 323 -8.24 -12.57 -20.77
CA ARG A 323 -7.40 -13.32 -21.70
C ARG A 323 -7.78 -14.79 -21.80
N LEU A 324 -8.01 -15.43 -20.65
CA LEU A 324 -8.30 -16.87 -20.60
C LEU A 324 -9.71 -17.22 -21.08
N PHE A 325 -10.70 -16.37 -20.81
CA PHE A 325 -12.12 -16.75 -20.94
C PHE A 325 -12.97 -15.82 -21.81
N ASN A 326 -12.41 -14.71 -22.33
CA ASN A 326 -13.13 -13.72 -23.13
C ASN A 326 -12.49 -13.46 -24.50
N ASN A 327 -11.73 -14.42 -25.05
CA ASN A 327 -11.11 -14.33 -26.37
C ASN A 327 -10.28 -13.06 -26.60
N LYS A 328 -9.58 -12.56 -25.56
CA LYS A 328 -8.67 -11.42 -25.65
C LYS A 328 -7.22 -11.84 -25.42
N PRO A 329 -6.58 -12.58 -26.33
CA PRO A 329 -5.28 -13.21 -26.11
C PRO A 329 -4.15 -12.23 -25.83
N GLY A 330 -4.27 -10.95 -26.23
CA GLY A 330 -3.31 -9.89 -25.98
C GLY A 330 -3.52 -9.11 -24.67
N GLU A 331 -4.59 -9.42 -23.92
CA GLU A 331 -4.92 -8.64 -22.72
C GLU A 331 -3.92 -8.89 -21.60
N HIS A 332 -3.32 -7.82 -21.10
CA HIS A 332 -2.39 -7.82 -19.95
C HIS A 332 -2.39 -6.45 -19.27
N LEU A 333 -1.88 -6.39 -18.06
CA LEU A 333 -1.69 -5.12 -17.36
C LEU A 333 -0.39 -4.44 -17.85
N ASN A 334 -0.52 -3.19 -18.27
CA ASN A 334 0.63 -2.30 -18.40
C ASN A 334 0.96 -1.72 -17.03
N TYR A 335 2.16 -2.01 -16.52
CA TYR A 335 2.66 -1.59 -15.21
C TYR A 335 3.31 -0.20 -15.22
N ASP A 336 3.36 0.50 -16.37
CA ASP A 336 3.91 1.85 -16.45
C ASP A 336 2.96 2.87 -15.84
N LEU A 337 3.50 3.96 -15.31
CA LEU A 337 2.74 5.10 -14.79
C LEU A 337 1.61 4.70 -13.82
N VAL A 338 1.91 3.82 -12.87
CA VAL A 338 0.94 3.44 -11.82
C VAL A 338 0.91 4.53 -10.76
N PRO A 339 -0.25 5.20 -10.56
CA PRO A 339 -0.38 6.20 -9.50
C PRO A 339 -0.22 5.57 -8.13
N THR A 340 0.54 6.23 -7.26
CA THR A 340 0.81 5.77 -5.90
C THR A 340 0.54 6.90 -4.92
N VAL A 341 -0.16 6.59 -3.83
CA VAL A 341 -0.43 7.50 -2.72
C VAL A 341 0.13 6.92 -1.43
N VAL A 342 0.77 7.76 -0.63
CA VAL A 342 1.10 7.48 0.77
C VAL A 342 0.22 8.35 1.65
N PHE A 343 -0.56 7.72 2.52
CA PHE A 343 -1.45 8.39 3.46
C PHE A 343 -0.69 8.86 4.70
N SER A 344 0.34 9.68 4.44
CA SER A 344 1.09 10.41 5.46
C SER A 344 0.31 11.66 5.93
N HIS A 345 0.93 12.46 6.80
CA HIS A 345 0.40 13.73 7.28
C HIS A 345 1.41 14.84 6.92
N PRO A 346 1.17 15.56 5.78
CA PRO A 346 0.10 15.45 4.79
C PRO A 346 0.30 14.29 3.81
N PRO A 347 -0.74 13.95 2.99
CA PRO A 347 -0.64 12.89 2.01
C PRO A 347 0.35 13.21 0.88
N ILE A 348 0.90 12.15 0.31
CA ILE A 348 1.83 12.17 -0.81
C ILE A 348 1.20 11.48 -2.00
N GLY A 349 1.38 12.05 -3.20
CA GLY A 349 1.02 11.42 -4.46
C GLY A 349 2.20 11.42 -5.44
N THR A 350 2.36 10.31 -6.16
CA THR A 350 3.44 10.17 -7.14
C THR A 350 3.01 9.32 -8.34
N ILE A 351 3.46 9.69 -9.53
CA ILE A 351 3.28 8.91 -10.76
C ILE A 351 4.54 9.06 -11.60
N GLY A 352 5.01 7.94 -12.16
CA GLY A 352 6.12 7.93 -13.13
C GLY A 352 7.49 8.13 -12.49
N LEU A 353 8.41 8.68 -13.27
CA LEU A 353 9.82 8.79 -12.92
C LEU A 353 10.08 9.93 -11.95
N THR A 354 10.92 9.71 -10.97
CA THR A 354 11.56 10.76 -10.20
C THR A 354 12.51 11.58 -11.07
N GLU A 355 12.85 12.79 -10.65
CA GLU A 355 13.82 13.63 -11.38
C GLU A 355 15.17 12.90 -11.59
N PRO A 356 15.79 12.25 -10.58
CA PRO A 356 17.03 11.49 -10.80
C PRO A 356 16.87 10.30 -11.77
N GLU A 357 15.75 9.60 -11.75
CA GLU A 357 15.48 8.49 -12.67
C GLU A 357 15.30 8.99 -14.11
N ALA A 358 14.61 10.10 -14.31
CA ALA A 358 14.45 10.71 -15.62
C ALA A 358 15.81 11.19 -16.18
N VAL A 359 16.65 11.81 -15.37
CA VAL A 359 18.01 12.21 -15.77
C VAL A 359 18.86 11.00 -16.12
N ALA A 360 18.77 9.92 -15.34
CA ALA A 360 19.51 8.69 -15.62
C ALA A 360 19.06 8.00 -16.93
N GLU A 361 17.76 8.08 -17.26
CA GLU A 361 17.19 7.43 -18.44
C GLU A 361 17.33 8.26 -19.73
N TYR A 362 17.12 9.59 -19.65
CA TYR A 362 17.07 10.46 -20.83
C TYR A 362 18.27 11.40 -20.98
N GLY A 363 19.07 11.60 -19.93
CA GLY A 363 20.14 12.59 -19.87
C GLY A 363 19.66 13.95 -19.37
N GLU A 364 20.55 14.68 -18.69
CA GLU A 364 20.23 15.96 -18.04
C GLU A 364 19.71 17.02 -19.03
N ASP A 365 20.28 17.07 -20.25
CA ASP A 365 19.90 18.02 -21.30
C ASP A 365 18.48 17.78 -21.84
N GLN A 366 17.89 16.60 -21.62
CA GLN A 366 16.55 16.24 -22.10
C GLN A 366 15.48 16.38 -21.00
N VAL A 367 15.88 16.63 -19.76
CA VAL A 367 14.97 16.72 -18.62
C VAL A 367 14.72 18.17 -18.25
N LYS A 368 13.43 18.55 -18.19
CA LYS A 368 12.99 19.83 -17.69
C LYS A 368 12.03 19.63 -16.52
N VAL A 369 12.27 20.36 -15.42
CA VAL A 369 11.53 20.18 -14.18
C VAL A 369 10.82 21.48 -13.78
N TYR A 370 9.55 21.37 -13.51
CA TYR A 370 8.70 22.45 -12.98
C TYR A 370 8.38 22.18 -11.52
N ARG A 371 8.42 23.23 -10.70
CA ARG A 371 8.18 23.12 -9.25
C ARG A 371 7.23 24.20 -8.78
N SER A 372 6.33 23.86 -7.85
CA SER A 372 5.51 24.80 -7.10
C SER A 372 5.67 24.53 -5.60
N GLN A 373 5.71 25.60 -4.83
CA GLN A 373 5.74 25.56 -3.37
C GLN A 373 4.82 26.64 -2.80
N PHE A 374 3.86 26.23 -1.97
CA PHE A 374 2.88 27.13 -1.38
C PHE A 374 2.33 26.56 -0.07
N THR A 375 1.50 27.31 0.62
CA THR A 375 0.69 26.84 1.74
C THR A 375 -0.73 26.65 1.24
N ALA A 376 -1.26 25.41 1.33
CA ALA A 376 -2.63 25.13 0.94
C ALA A 376 -3.60 26.03 1.72
N MET A 377 -4.66 26.47 1.05
CA MET A 377 -5.62 27.42 1.61
C MET A 377 -6.24 26.93 2.92
N TYR A 378 -6.43 25.61 3.04
CA TYR A 378 -6.89 24.94 4.26
C TYR A 378 -6.03 25.25 5.49
N SER A 379 -4.71 25.32 5.34
CA SER A 379 -3.80 25.61 6.45
C SER A 379 -3.28 27.07 6.47
N ALA A 380 -3.58 27.86 5.44
CA ALA A 380 -3.08 29.23 5.32
C ALA A 380 -3.66 30.20 6.39
N LEU A 381 -4.87 29.94 6.88
CA LEU A 381 -5.49 30.70 7.96
C LEU A 381 -5.06 30.22 9.35
N THR A 382 -4.43 29.06 9.45
CA THR A 382 -3.99 28.48 10.72
C THR A 382 -2.58 28.88 11.06
N GLN A 383 -2.20 28.79 12.35
CA GLN A 383 -0.81 28.94 12.77
C GLN A 383 0.06 27.77 12.25
N HIS A 384 -0.57 26.65 11.95
CA HIS A 384 0.06 25.47 11.33
C HIS A 384 0.09 25.61 9.81
N ARG A 385 1.06 26.32 9.29
CA ARG A 385 1.26 26.54 7.85
C ARG A 385 1.98 25.37 7.22
N GLN A 386 1.27 24.29 6.98
CA GLN A 386 1.83 23.09 6.37
C GLN A 386 2.23 23.35 4.91
N PRO A 387 3.51 23.11 4.53
CA PRO A 387 3.97 23.33 3.17
C PRO A 387 3.35 22.32 2.21
N THR A 388 2.99 22.78 1.02
CA THR A 388 2.65 21.96 -0.14
C THR A 388 3.73 22.13 -1.18
N ARG A 389 4.27 21.04 -1.70
CA ARG A 389 5.25 21.04 -2.79
C ARG A 389 4.82 20.09 -3.88
N MET A 390 4.95 20.56 -5.11
CA MET A 390 4.57 19.83 -6.31
C MET A 390 5.67 19.92 -7.36
N LYS A 391 5.83 18.88 -8.15
CA LYS A 391 6.84 18.76 -9.19
C LYS A 391 6.28 18.05 -10.41
N LEU A 392 6.57 18.59 -11.61
CA LEU A 392 6.46 17.89 -12.88
C LEU A 392 7.85 17.62 -13.43
N VAL A 393 8.06 16.42 -13.93
CA VAL A 393 9.27 16.01 -14.65
C VAL A 393 8.88 15.77 -16.08
N CYS A 394 9.46 16.54 -17.00
CA CYS A 394 9.17 16.54 -18.43
C CYS A 394 10.42 16.13 -19.21
N VAL A 395 10.24 15.49 -20.36
CA VAL A 395 11.35 15.05 -21.22
C VAL A 395 11.15 15.39 -22.68
N GLY A 396 12.25 15.66 -23.35
CA GLY A 396 12.33 15.93 -24.79
C GLY A 396 11.78 17.30 -25.20
N PRO A 397 11.82 17.61 -26.51
CA PRO A 397 11.45 18.94 -27.03
C PRO A 397 9.95 19.26 -26.89
N GLU A 398 9.10 18.24 -26.83
CA GLU A 398 7.65 18.40 -26.62
C GLU A 398 7.29 18.45 -25.12
N GLU A 399 8.26 18.32 -24.23
CA GLU A 399 8.08 18.31 -22.78
C GLU A 399 7.02 17.30 -22.34
N LYS A 400 7.11 16.04 -22.80
CA LYS A 400 6.23 14.97 -22.36
C LYS A 400 6.34 14.77 -20.84
N VAL A 401 5.23 14.79 -20.13
CA VAL A 401 5.21 14.60 -18.68
C VAL A 401 5.46 13.13 -18.36
N VAL A 402 6.60 12.81 -17.75
CA VAL A 402 7.01 11.45 -17.35
C VAL A 402 7.01 11.24 -15.85
N GLY A 403 6.98 12.30 -15.06
CA GLY A 403 6.89 12.26 -13.61
C GLY A 403 6.00 13.37 -13.05
N LEU A 404 5.20 13.03 -12.04
CA LEU A 404 4.37 13.96 -11.29
C LEU A 404 4.40 13.57 -9.83
N HIS A 405 4.83 14.50 -8.98
CA HIS A 405 5.04 14.27 -7.55
C HIS A 405 4.47 15.41 -6.74
N GLY A 406 3.83 15.09 -5.62
CA GLY A 406 3.32 16.11 -4.71
C GLY A 406 3.22 15.60 -3.28
N ILE A 407 3.42 16.52 -2.33
CA ILE A 407 3.16 16.34 -0.90
C ILE A 407 2.37 17.55 -0.42
N GLY A 408 1.23 17.33 0.22
CA GLY A 408 0.38 18.42 0.70
C GLY A 408 -1.07 18.01 0.81
N PHE A 409 -1.90 18.95 1.27
CA PHE A 409 -3.33 18.76 1.47
C PHE A 409 -4.03 18.26 0.20
N ALA A 410 -4.87 17.22 0.33
CA ALA A 410 -5.67 16.61 -0.72
C ALA A 410 -4.90 15.96 -1.87
N MET A 411 -3.57 15.74 -1.75
CA MET A 411 -2.77 15.13 -2.80
C MET A 411 -3.24 13.72 -3.16
N ASP A 412 -3.80 13.00 -2.20
CA ASP A 412 -4.40 11.66 -2.38
C ASP A 412 -5.61 11.66 -3.34
N GLU A 413 -6.38 12.75 -3.40
CA GLU A 413 -7.55 12.86 -4.27
C GLU A 413 -7.21 13.54 -5.62
N ILE A 414 -6.22 14.44 -5.64
CA ILE A 414 -5.81 15.19 -6.85
C ILE A 414 -5.20 14.27 -7.91
N LEU A 415 -4.38 13.32 -7.49
CA LEU A 415 -3.47 12.57 -8.35
C LEU A 415 -4.14 11.78 -9.46
N GLN A 416 -5.32 11.19 -9.20
CA GLN A 416 -5.96 10.22 -10.09
C GLN A 416 -6.26 10.81 -11.49
N GLY A 417 -6.73 12.04 -11.56
CA GLY A 417 -7.07 12.71 -12.83
C GLY A 417 -5.83 12.94 -13.70
N PHE A 418 -4.74 13.39 -13.10
CA PHE A 418 -3.46 13.60 -13.78
C PHE A 418 -2.84 12.27 -14.27
N GLY A 419 -3.03 11.18 -13.53
CA GLY A 419 -2.62 9.85 -13.96
C GLY A 419 -3.28 9.43 -15.28
N VAL A 420 -4.53 9.79 -15.52
CA VAL A 420 -5.21 9.55 -16.79
C VAL A 420 -4.54 10.34 -17.92
N ALA A 421 -4.29 11.63 -17.73
CA ALA A 421 -3.62 12.48 -18.71
C ALA A 421 -2.21 11.95 -19.05
N MET A 422 -1.41 11.57 -18.06
CA MET A 422 -0.08 11.00 -18.28
C MET A 422 -0.14 9.67 -19.05
N LYS A 423 -1.11 8.79 -18.77
CA LYS A 423 -1.34 7.56 -19.53
C LYS A 423 -1.70 7.83 -20.99
N MET A 424 -2.30 8.97 -21.30
CA MET A 424 -2.59 9.41 -22.68
C MET A 424 -1.38 10.05 -23.36
N GLY A 425 -0.27 10.23 -22.64
CA GLY A 425 0.96 10.84 -23.17
C GLY A 425 0.97 12.36 -23.13
N ALA A 426 0.25 12.98 -22.20
CA ALA A 426 0.15 14.43 -22.07
C ALA A 426 1.52 15.11 -21.94
N THR A 427 1.63 16.28 -22.58
CA THR A 427 2.77 17.19 -22.55
C THR A 427 2.53 18.33 -21.55
N LYS A 428 3.59 19.08 -21.25
CA LYS A 428 3.44 20.32 -20.44
C LYS A 428 2.49 21.31 -21.09
N ALA A 429 2.49 21.42 -22.44
CA ALA A 429 1.57 22.27 -23.16
C ALA A 429 0.10 21.86 -22.99
N ASP A 430 -0.19 20.55 -22.90
CA ASP A 430 -1.56 20.08 -22.61
C ASP A 430 -2.00 20.50 -21.21
N PHE A 431 -1.11 20.47 -20.23
CA PHE A 431 -1.37 20.96 -18.88
C PHE A 431 -1.60 22.47 -18.88
N ASP A 432 -0.76 23.24 -19.56
CA ASP A 432 -0.86 24.70 -19.64
C ASP A 432 -2.14 25.19 -20.36
N ASN A 433 -2.65 24.40 -21.30
CA ASN A 433 -3.88 24.70 -22.02
C ASN A 433 -5.15 24.34 -21.22
N CYS A 434 -5.01 23.63 -20.12
CA CYS A 434 -6.13 23.31 -19.24
C CYS A 434 -6.47 24.52 -18.36
N VAL A 435 -7.74 24.98 -18.42
CA VAL A 435 -8.19 26.05 -17.53
C VAL A 435 -8.21 25.56 -16.09
N ALA A 436 -7.53 26.28 -15.22
CA ALA A 436 -7.42 25.95 -13.80
C ALA A 436 -8.77 26.04 -13.06
N ILE A 437 -8.97 25.15 -12.09
CA ILE A 437 -10.08 25.28 -11.13
C ILE A 437 -9.58 26.11 -9.94
N HIS A 438 -10.02 27.35 -9.86
CA HIS A 438 -9.59 28.27 -8.81
C HIS A 438 -10.68 28.51 -7.75
N PRO A 439 -10.33 28.53 -6.42
CA PRO A 439 -9.02 28.24 -5.85
C PRO A 439 -8.91 26.77 -5.40
N THR A 440 -7.97 26.03 -5.96
CA THR A 440 -7.66 24.64 -5.55
C THR A 440 -6.15 24.37 -5.57
N SER A 441 -5.68 23.40 -4.77
CA SER A 441 -4.27 22.98 -4.86
C SER A 441 -3.96 22.29 -6.21
N ALA A 442 -4.94 21.70 -6.88
CA ALA A 442 -4.77 21.02 -8.16
C ALA A 442 -4.34 21.96 -9.29
N GLU A 443 -4.76 23.24 -9.22
CA GLU A 443 -4.43 24.23 -10.25
C GLU A 443 -2.93 24.43 -10.43
N GLU A 444 -2.13 24.19 -9.39
CA GLU A 444 -0.69 24.35 -9.45
C GLU A 444 -0.05 23.45 -10.52
N PHE A 445 -0.56 22.24 -10.75
CA PHE A 445 -0.04 21.38 -11.82
C PHE A 445 -0.30 21.91 -13.24
N VAL A 446 -1.31 22.75 -13.43
CA VAL A 446 -1.63 23.33 -14.75
C VAL A 446 -1.20 24.79 -14.88
N THR A 447 -0.64 25.38 -13.82
CA THR A 447 -0.18 26.79 -13.82
C THR A 447 1.33 26.94 -13.59
N MET A 448 2.07 25.86 -13.30
CA MET A 448 3.55 25.88 -13.13
C MET A 448 4.25 26.50 -14.35
N ARG A 449 5.27 27.36 -14.08
CA ARG A 449 6.10 28.02 -15.09
C ARG A 449 7.57 27.78 -14.82
#